data_5b69a3931a72fb77ec5ca256fb81743e
#
_entry.id   5b69a3931a72fb77ec5ca256fb81743e
#
_cell.length_a   1.000
_cell.length_b   1.000
_cell.length_c   1.000
_cell.angle_alpha   90.00
_cell.angle_beta   90.00
_cell.angle_gamma   90.00
#
_symmetry.space_group_name_H-M   'P 1'
#
loop_
_entity.id
_entity.type
_entity.pdbx_description
1 polymer ?
#
loop_
_entity_poly.entity_id
_entity_poly.type
_entity_poly.pdbx_seq_one_letter_code
_entity_poly.pdbx_strand_id
1 'polypeptide(L)'
;AGSPALREAIAAWFDHRFGATVDPAAVLPVIGTKELVAWLPTLLGAQSVGFPSLAYPTYDVGARIAGARGRVVDATMAVGPERLDLLWLNSPANPTGAVLPAAHLCKVVDWARERGTTLASDECYADIYFGDAAPESVLSPEICGGNHTGLLAVHSLSKRSNLAGYRAGFVAGDPALISRLLEVRKHAGMIVPAPAAAAIIAALGDDDHVVTQRSRYAARRTLLLPALRAAGFT
;
A
#
# COMPACT_ATOMS: atom_id res chain seq x y z
N ALA A 1 4.98 -2.25 16.85
CA ALA A 1 4.21 -3.02 17.81
C ALA A 1 3.21 -3.92 17.08
N GLY A 2 2.42 -4.64 17.81
CA GLY A 2 1.54 -5.69 17.32
C GLY A 2 1.95 -7.01 17.95
N SER A 3 0.94 -7.84 18.33
CA SER A 3 1.22 -9.17 18.88
C SER A 3 1.92 -10.05 17.84
N PRO A 4 2.66 -11.09 18.26
CA PRO A 4 3.20 -12.08 17.33
C PRO A 4 2.10 -12.66 16.42
N ALA A 5 0.96 -13.08 16.98
CA ALA A 5 -0.16 -13.62 16.19
C ALA A 5 -0.68 -12.66 15.12
N LEU A 6 -0.73 -11.35 15.39
CA LEU A 6 -1.14 -10.36 14.38
C LEU A 6 -0.14 -10.26 13.24
N ARG A 7 1.16 -10.24 13.54
CA ARG A 7 2.21 -10.14 12.52
C ARG A 7 2.32 -11.41 11.69
N GLU A 8 2.17 -12.57 12.32
CA GLU A 8 2.12 -13.88 11.68
C GLU A 8 0.91 -13.99 10.73
N ALA A 9 -0.28 -13.55 11.18
CA ALA A 9 -1.47 -13.52 10.32
C ALA A 9 -1.30 -12.63 9.09
N ILE A 10 -0.65 -11.48 9.23
CA ILE A 10 -0.36 -10.58 8.10
C ILE A 10 0.68 -11.21 7.16
N ALA A 11 1.74 -11.81 7.70
CA ALA A 11 2.75 -12.49 6.89
C ALA A 11 2.16 -13.68 6.11
N ALA A 12 1.33 -14.50 6.76
CA ALA A 12 0.61 -15.60 6.12
C ALA A 12 -0.34 -15.11 5.02
N TRP A 13 -0.99 -13.96 5.21
CA TRP A 13 -1.83 -13.36 4.18
C TRP A 13 -1.01 -12.91 2.95
N PHE A 14 0.19 -12.34 3.12
CA PHE A 14 1.07 -12.00 2.00
C PHE A 14 1.49 -13.25 1.22
N ASP A 15 1.83 -14.32 1.90
CA ASP A 15 2.18 -15.59 1.26
C ASP A 15 0.99 -16.15 0.47
N HIS A 16 -0.19 -16.25 1.10
CA HIS A 16 -1.41 -16.75 0.46
C HIS A 16 -1.84 -15.91 -0.74
N ARG A 17 -1.79 -14.56 -0.61
CA ARG A 17 -2.35 -13.64 -1.61
C ARG A 17 -1.40 -13.32 -2.74
N PHE A 18 -0.10 -13.26 -2.49
CA PHE A 18 0.92 -12.77 -3.42
C PHE A 18 2.11 -13.73 -3.60
N GLY A 19 2.11 -14.88 -2.92
CA GLY A 19 3.28 -15.75 -2.86
C GLY A 19 4.51 -15.10 -2.22
N ALA A 20 4.31 -14.01 -1.49
CA ALA A 20 5.39 -13.21 -0.93
C ALA A 20 5.75 -13.68 0.47
N THR A 21 6.93 -14.27 0.64
CA THR A 21 7.44 -14.68 1.95
C THR A 21 7.93 -13.45 2.73
N VAL A 22 7.14 -13.03 3.71
CA VAL A 22 7.44 -11.88 4.57
C VAL A 22 7.77 -12.36 5.98
N ASP A 23 8.90 -11.91 6.54
CA ASP A 23 9.23 -12.16 7.94
C ASP A 23 8.19 -11.41 8.84
N PRO A 24 7.54 -12.08 9.80
CA PRO A 24 6.67 -11.38 10.76
C PRO A 24 7.36 -10.22 11.50
N ALA A 25 8.68 -10.22 11.64
CA ALA A 25 9.43 -9.08 12.16
C ALA A 25 9.48 -7.88 11.19
N ALA A 26 9.29 -8.13 9.90
CA ALA A 26 9.20 -7.11 8.83
C ALA A 26 7.77 -6.66 8.55
N VAL A 27 6.85 -6.83 9.50
CA VAL A 27 5.44 -6.40 9.45
C VAL A 27 5.17 -5.38 10.55
N LEU A 28 4.49 -4.30 10.20
CA LEU A 28 4.10 -3.24 11.12
C LEU A 28 2.61 -2.89 10.96
N PRO A 29 1.74 -3.26 11.92
CA PRO A 29 0.35 -2.79 11.94
C PRO A 29 0.27 -1.27 12.19
N VAL A 30 -0.69 -0.61 11.53
CA VAL A 30 -0.85 0.86 11.56
C VAL A 30 -2.30 1.26 11.83
N ILE A 31 -2.52 2.47 12.36
CA ILE A 31 -3.85 3.02 12.70
C ILE A 31 -4.53 3.52 11.41
N GLY A 32 -4.76 2.59 10.47
CA GLY A 32 -5.19 2.86 9.12
C GLY A 32 -4.06 3.47 8.28
N THR A 33 -4.09 3.18 6.99
CA THR A 33 -3.01 3.58 6.07
C THR A 33 -2.91 5.09 5.87
N LYS A 34 -4.01 5.84 6.04
CA LYS A 34 -3.97 7.32 5.96
C LYS A 34 -2.97 7.91 6.95
N GLU A 35 -2.96 7.41 8.18
CA GLU A 35 -2.03 7.86 9.22
C GLU A 35 -0.59 7.56 8.78
N LEU A 36 -0.31 6.32 8.34
CA LEU A 36 1.02 5.95 7.86
C LEU A 36 1.47 6.83 6.68
N VAL A 37 0.60 7.02 5.69
CA VAL A 37 0.91 7.85 4.50
C VAL A 37 1.28 9.27 4.90
N ALA A 38 0.55 9.85 5.86
CA ALA A 38 0.82 11.21 6.32
C ALA A 38 2.15 11.32 7.09
N TRP A 39 2.52 10.30 7.86
CA TRP A 39 3.70 10.36 8.72
C TRP A 39 4.94 9.69 8.15
N LEU A 40 4.81 8.84 7.13
CA LEU A 40 5.95 8.09 6.59
C LEU A 40 7.12 8.97 6.14
N PRO A 41 6.90 10.09 5.40
CA PRO A 41 8.00 10.98 5.03
C PRO A 41 8.78 11.51 6.25
N THR A 42 8.08 11.94 7.29
CA THR A 42 8.68 12.43 8.54
C THR A 42 9.46 11.31 9.25
N LEU A 43 8.87 10.13 9.36
CA LEU A 43 9.48 8.98 10.04
C LEU A 43 10.73 8.46 9.32
N LEU A 44 10.81 8.64 8.00
CA LEU A 44 11.99 8.32 7.21
C LEU A 44 13.02 9.45 7.18
N GLY A 45 12.67 10.66 7.61
CA GLY A 45 13.51 11.86 7.47
C GLY A 45 13.66 12.29 6.00
N ALA A 46 12.66 12.01 5.17
CA ALA A 46 12.69 12.31 3.75
C ALA A 46 12.71 13.81 3.49
N GLN A 47 13.58 14.26 2.59
CA GLN A 47 13.68 15.64 2.12
C GLN A 47 13.02 15.82 0.73
N SER A 48 12.80 14.72 0.02
CA SER A 48 12.19 14.69 -1.32
C SER A 48 11.25 13.51 -1.45
N VAL A 49 9.99 13.79 -1.84
CA VAL A 49 8.91 12.79 -1.94
C VAL A 49 8.27 12.86 -3.31
N GLY A 50 8.34 11.76 -4.05
CA GLY A 50 7.64 11.60 -5.33
C GLY A 50 6.25 10.98 -5.14
N PHE A 51 5.27 11.42 -5.94
CA PHE A 51 3.92 10.83 -5.99
C PHE A 51 3.25 11.15 -7.35
N PRO A 52 2.27 10.34 -7.80
CA PRO A 52 1.57 10.57 -9.06
C PRO A 52 0.80 11.91 -9.08
N SER A 53 0.58 12.49 -10.27
CA SER A 53 -0.19 13.73 -10.45
C SER A 53 -1.65 13.58 -10.05
N LEU A 54 -2.27 12.48 -10.48
CA LEU A 54 -3.62 12.07 -10.05
C LEU A 54 -3.46 11.08 -8.89
N ALA A 55 -3.49 11.58 -7.67
CA ALA A 55 -3.13 10.82 -6.51
C ALA A 55 -4.02 11.10 -5.30
N TYR A 56 -3.96 10.20 -4.35
CA TYR A 56 -4.52 10.41 -3.03
C TYR A 56 -3.87 11.63 -2.35
N PRO A 57 -4.63 12.69 -1.99
CA PRO A 57 -4.05 13.96 -1.57
C PRO A 57 -3.10 13.88 -0.37
N THR A 58 -3.21 12.80 0.42
CA THR A 58 -2.40 12.62 1.63
C THR A 58 -0.92 12.41 1.33
N TYR A 59 -0.52 12.02 0.11
CA TYR A 59 0.90 11.93 -0.26
C TYR A 59 1.57 13.31 -0.23
N ASP A 60 0.94 14.33 -0.83
CA ASP A 60 1.44 15.71 -0.78
C ASP A 60 1.36 16.30 0.64
N VAL A 61 0.27 16.03 1.35
CA VAL A 61 0.12 16.44 2.75
C VAL A 61 1.23 15.86 3.62
N GLY A 62 1.57 14.59 3.45
CA GLY A 62 2.66 13.95 4.18
C GLY A 62 4.03 14.57 3.88
N ALA A 63 4.29 14.89 2.61
CA ALA A 63 5.50 15.61 2.23
C ALA A 63 5.59 16.97 2.92
N ARG A 64 4.50 17.73 2.95
CA ARG A 64 4.42 19.05 3.64
C ARG A 64 4.60 18.93 5.14
N ILE A 65 3.99 17.95 5.80
CA ILE A 65 4.18 17.70 7.24
C ILE A 65 5.66 17.45 7.57
N ALA A 66 6.36 16.73 6.68
CA ALA A 66 7.79 16.45 6.82
C ALA A 66 8.68 17.66 6.51
N GLY A 67 8.15 18.75 5.97
CA GLY A 67 8.96 19.83 5.39
C GLY A 67 9.73 19.41 4.14
N ALA A 68 9.34 18.29 3.53
CA ALA A 68 9.97 17.74 2.35
C ALA A 68 9.45 18.39 1.06
N ARG A 69 10.28 18.38 0.01
CA ARG A 69 9.87 18.81 -1.32
C ARG A 69 9.03 17.73 -1.98
N GLY A 70 7.73 17.99 -2.16
CA GLY A 70 6.84 17.16 -2.96
C GLY A 70 7.10 17.32 -4.46
N ARG A 71 7.11 16.22 -5.21
CA ARG A 71 7.30 16.18 -6.66
C ARG A 71 6.27 15.28 -7.32
N VAL A 72 5.66 15.77 -8.37
CA VAL A 72 4.82 14.96 -9.25
C VAL A 72 5.71 14.04 -10.10
N VAL A 73 5.42 12.75 -10.10
CA VAL A 73 6.16 11.70 -10.81
C VAL A 73 5.17 10.73 -11.44
N ASP A 74 4.82 10.96 -12.70
CA ASP A 74 3.96 10.06 -13.47
C ASP A 74 4.75 8.98 -14.22
N ALA A 75 6.05 9.19 -14.38
CA ALA A 75 6.99 8.21 -14.91
C ALA A 75 8.36 8.37 -14.23
N THR A 76 9.04 7.27 -13.97
CA THR A 76 10.36 7.28 -13.32
C THR A 76 11.41 8.06 -14.13
N MET A 77 11.30 8.05 -15.45
CA MET A 77 12.16 8.84 -16.34
C MET A 77 11.98 10.36 -16.17
N ALA A 78 10.82 10.81 -15.70
CA ALA A 78 10.56 12.24 -15.47
C ALA A 78 11.24 12.77 -14.18
N VAL A 79 11.77 11.90 -13.34
CA VAL A 79 12.50 12.30 -12.12
C VAL A 79 13.81 13.02 -12.47
N GLY A 80 14.42 12.69 -13.62
CA GLY A 80 15.73 13.23 -14.00
C GLY A 80 16.87 12.70 -13.13
N PRO A 81 17.99 13.44 -13.01
CA PRO A 81 19.15 13.01 -12.23
C PRO A 81 18.98 13.14 -10.71
N GLU A 82 17.99 13.88 -10.26
CA GLU A 82 17.78 14.12 -8.85
C GLU A 82 17.31 12.85 -8.12
N ARG A 83 17.82 12.65 -6.92
CA ARG A 83 17.40 11.56 -6.03
C ARG A 83 16.07 11.92 -5.35
N LEU A 84 15.21 10.92 -5.24
CA LEU A 84 14.06 10.93 -4.31
C LEU A 84 14.43 10.09 -3.08
N ASP A 85 14.04 10.57 -1.90
CA ASP A 85 14.18 9.77 -0.68
C ASP A 85 13.03 8.77 -0.54
N LEU A 86 11.84 9.18 -0.99
CA LEU A 86 10.63 8.36 -0.99
C LEU A 86 9.86 8.53 -2.31
N LEU A 87 9.45 7.43 -2.92
CA LEU A 87 8.51 7.41 -4.04
C LEU A 87 7.24 6.66 -3.62
N TRP A 88 6.10 7.32 -3.73
CA TRP A 88 4.79 6.68 -3.61
C TRP A 88 4.36 6.11 -4.94
N LEU A 89 4.02 4.83 -4.92
CA LEU A 89 3.30 4.13 -5.97
C LEU A 89 1.89 3.83 -5.47
N ASN A 90 0.88 3.85 -6.34
CA ASN A 90 -0.48 3.48 -5.97
C ASN A 90 -1.09 2.58 -7.06
N SER A 91 -1.24 1.31 -6.75
CA SER A 91 -1.80 0.32 -7.68
C SER A 91 -2.57 -0.77 -6.91
N PRO A 92 -3.88 -0.91 -7.15
CA PRO A 92 -4.75 -0.08 -8.00
C PRO A 92 -4.86 1.37 -7.54
N ALA A 93 -4.89 2.31 -8.48
CA ALA A 93 -4.75 3.74 -8.21
C ALA A 93 -6.07 4.41 -7.77
N ASN A 94 -5.98 5.32 -6.82
CA ASN A 94 -7.04 6.26 -6.47
C ASN A 94 -6.67 7.66 -7.01
N PRO A 95 -7.49 8.30 -7.88
CA PRO A 95 -8.90 7.98 -8.18
C PRO A 95 -9.12 7.16 -9.45
N THR A 96 -8.10 6.86 -10.24
CA THR A 96 -8.26 6.38 -11.62
C THR A 96 -8.69 4.91 -11.74
N GLY A 97 -8.44 4.09 -10.71
CA GLY A 97 -8.64 2.64 -10.75
C GLY A 97 -7.61 1.90 -11.62
N ALA A 98 -6.59 2.59 -12.15
CA ALA A 98 -5.57 1.98 -12.99
C ALA A 98 -4.76 0.94 -12.19
N VAL A 99 -4.50 -0.21 -12.81
CA VAL A 99 -3.65 -1.27 -12.28
C VAL A 99 -2.36 -1.28 -13.09
N LEU A 100 -1.22 -1.20 -12.41
CA LEU A 100 0.08 -1.26 -13.04
C LEU A 100 0.43 -2.71 -13.42
N PRO A 101 0.86 -2.96 -14.66
CA PRO A 101 1.30 -4.29 -15.07
C PRO A 101 2.57 -4.72 -14.32
N ALA A 102 2.76 -6.03 -14.10
CA ALA A 102 3.93 -6.60 -13.45
C ALA A 102 5.25 -6.09 -14.03
N ALA A 103 5.38 -6.07 -15.36
CA ALA A 103 6.57 -5.55 -16.04
C ALA A 103 6.86 -4.06 -15.73
N HIS A 104 5.85 -3.26 -15.41
CA HIS A 104 6.05 -1.89 -14.97
C HIS A 104 6.50 -1.83 -13.52
N LEU A 105 5.90 -2.65 -12.65
CA LEU A 105 6.31 -2.74 -11.24
C LEU A 105 7.77 -3.16 -11.11
N CYS A 106 8.24 -4.17 -11.87
CA CYS A 106 9.65 -4.57 -11.94
C CYS A 106 10.56 -3.37 -12.27
N LYS A 107 10.23 -2.62 -13.33
CA LYS A 107 11.03 -1.44 -13.75
C LYS A 107 11.10 -0.37 -12.66
N VAL A 108 10.00 -0.13 -11.93
CA VAL A 108 9.97 0.87 -10.85
C VAL A 108 10.79 0.38 -9.65
N VAL A 109 10.71 -0.90 -9.32
CA VAL A 109 11.52 -1.53 -8.25
C VAL A 109 13.01 -1.43 -8.57
N ASP A 110 13.42 -1.80 -9.78
CA ASP A 110 14.81 -1.71 -10.22
C ASP A 110 15.32 -0.27 -10.20
N TRP A 111 14.54 0.65 -10.76
CA TRP A 111 14.84 2.08 -10.73
C TRP A 111 15.03 2.62 -9.30
N ALA A 112 14.15 2.22 -8.37
CA ALA A 112 14.22 2.66 -6.98
C ALA A 112 15.49 2.14 -6.28
N ARG A 113 15.85 0.87 -6.54
CA ARG A 113 17.08 0.24 -6.02
C ARG A 113 18.34 0.91 -6.53
N GLU A 114 18.43 1.13 -7.84
CA GLU A 114 19.57 1.79 -8.48
C GLU A 114 19.84 3.18 -7.90
N ARG A 115 18.79 3.88 -7.45
CA ARG A 115 18.88 5.22 -6.91
C ARG A 115 18.88 5.30 -5.38
N GLY A 116 18.75 4.18 -4.71
CA GLY A 116 18.61 4.13 -3.25
C GLY A 116 17.37 4.89 -2.75
N THR A 117 16.30 4.91 -3.56
CA THR A 117 15.00 5.50 -3.23
C THR A 117 14.16 4.49 -2.48
N THR A 118 13.56 4.86 -1.35
CA THR A 118 12.53 4.03 -0.72
C THR A 118 11.27 4.03 -1.58
N LEU A 119 10.80 2.86 -1.98
CA LEU A 119 9.55 2.69 -2.71
C LEU A 119 8.44 2.26 -1.76
N ALA A 120 7.42 3.09 -1.57
CA ALA A 120 6.22 2.76 -0.82
C ALA A 120 5.04 2.56 -1.78
N SER A 121 4.57 1.33 -1.89
CA SER A 121 3.43 0.95 -2.73
C SER A 121 2.15 0.93 -1.90
N ASP A 122 1.23 1.84 -2.20
CA ASP A 122 -0.12 1.84 -1.63
C ASP A 122 -1.00 0.88 -2.43
N GLU A 123 -1.23 -0.30 -1.85
CA GLU A 123 -1.94 -1.42 -2.43
C GLU A 123 -3.32 -1.63 -1.77
N CYS A 124 -3.88 -0.57 -1.18
CA CYS A 124 -5.13 -0.63 -0.42
C CYS A 124 -6.33 -1.16 -1.21
N TYR A 125 -6.27 -1.15 -2.54
CA TYR A 125 -7.33 -1.65 -3.43
C TYR A 125 -7.00 -2.98 -4.11
N ALA A 126 -5.92 -3.67 -3.72
CA ALA A 126 -5.46 -4.90 -4.36
C ALA A 126 -6.51 -6.03 -4.44
N ASP A 127 -7.45 -6.05 -3.49
CA ASP A 127 -8.53 -7.05 -3.47
C ASP A 127 -9.84 -6.56 -4.12
N ILE A 128 -9.88 -5.31 -4.64
CA ILE A 128 -11.03 -4.75 -5.35
C ILE A 128 -10.66 -4.56 -6.82
N TYR A 129 -10.79 -5.62 -7.59
CA TYR A 129 -10.52 -5.64 -9.03
C TYR A 129 -11.65 -6.31 -9.78
N PHE A 130 -11.78 -6.02 -11.08
CA PHE A 130 -12.89 -6.49 -11.92
C PHE A 130 -12.42 -7.17 -13.23
N GLY A 131 -11.12 -7.28 -13.43
CA GLY A 131 -10.51 -8.02 -14.52
C GLY A 131 -10.21 -9.47 -14.13
N ASP A 132 -9.71 -10.24 -15.08
CA ASP A 132 -9.36 -11.67 -14.91
C ASP A 132 -8.06 -11.84 -14.10
N ALA A 133 -7.15 -10.87 -14.19
CA ALA A 133 -5.89 -10.87 -13.44
C ALA A 133 -6.02 -10.06 -12.14
N ALA A 134 -5.62 -10.66 -11.05
CA ALA A 134 -5.50 -9.96 -9.76
C ALA A 134 -4.30 -9.00 -9.78
N PRO A 135 -4.40 -7.83 -9.12
CA PRO A 135 -3.26 -6.94 -8.94
C PRO A 135 -2.12 -7.60 -8.16
N GLU A 136 -0.89 -7.33 -8.57
CA GLU A 136 0.33 -7.79 -7.90
C GLU A 136 0.78 -6.82 -6.80
N SER A 137 1.57 -7.35 -5.85
CA SER A 137 2.27 -6.55 -4.85
C SER A 137 3.72 -6.29 -5.28
N VAL A 138 4.30 -5.17 -4.87
CA VAL A 138 5.75 -4.94 -5.05
C VAL A 138 6.59 -5.94 -4.26
N LEU A 139 6.01 -6.69 -3.33
CA LEU A 139 6.67 -7.76 -2.58
C LEU A 139 6.52 -9.14 -3.23
N SER A 140 5.72 -9.29 -4.29
CA SER A 140 5.61 -10.55 -5.03
C SER A 140 6.99 -10.98 -5.56
N PRO A 141 7.37 -12.26 -5.45
CA PRO A 141 8.68 -12.75 -5.92
C PRO A 141 8.95 -12.43 -7.38
N GLU A 142 7.92 -12.46 -8.23
CA GLU A 142 8.00 -12.11 -9.65
C GLU A 142 8.35 -10.64 -9.88
N ILE A 143 8.04 -9.75 -8.93
CA ILE A 143 8.30 -8.30 -9.02
C ILE A 143 9.65 -7.95 -8.41
N CYS A 144 9.94 -8.43 -7.21
CA CYS A 144 11.11 -8.00 -6.44
C CYS A 144 12.24 -9.04 -6.37
N GLY A 145 12.06 -10.25 -6.94
CA GLY A 145 13.03 -11.33 -6.85
C GLY A 145 13.21 -11.86 -5.42
N GLY A 146 12.20 -11.71 -4.56
CA GLY A 146 12.28 -12.09 -3.14
C GLY A 146 13.13 -11.16 -2.27
N ASN A 147 13.68 -10.08 -2.83
CA ASN A 147 14.46 -9.08 -2.09
C ASN A 147 13.59 -7.86 -1.77
N HIS A 148 13.27 -7.63 -0.50
CA HIS A 148 12.43 -6.54 -0.04
C HIS A 148 13.20 -5.25 0.30
N THR A 149 14.52 -5.20 0.12
CA THR A 149 15.34 -4.01 0.45
C THR A 149 14.82 -2.76 -0.27
N GLY A 150 14.55 -1.71 0.51
CA GLY A 150 14.02 -0.43 0.02
C GLY A 150 12.53 -0.44 -0.31
N LEU A 151 11.79 -1.56 -0.13
CA LEU A 151 10.39 -1.69 -0.51
C LEU A 151 9.48 -1.71 0.72
N LEU A 152 8.33 -1.03 0.61
CA LEU A 152 7.24 -1.06 1.58
C LEU A 152 5.91 -1.26 0.83
N ALA A 153 5.16 -2.32 1.15
CA ALA A 153 3.79 -2.52 0.68
C ALA A 153 2.79 -2.15 1.77
N VAL A 154 1.82 -1.30 1.42
CA VAL A 154 0.86 -0.72 2.37
C VAL A 154 -0.54 -1.24 2.05
N HIS A 155 -1.20 -1.87 3.02
CA HIS A 155 -2.52 -2.47 2.87
C HIS A 155 -3.50 -2.01 3.94
N SER A 156 -4.79 -1.95 3.57
CA SER A 156 -5.88 -1.47 4.43
C SER A 156 -7.07 -2.41 4.42
N LEU A 157 -7.59 -2.71 5.60
CA LEU A 157 -8.87 -3.40 5.74
C LEU A 157 -10.09 -2.48 5.50
N SER A 158 -9.88 -1.18 5.37
CA SER A 158 -10.95 -0.22 5.09
C SER A 158 -11.70 -0.53 3.79
N LYS A 159 -10.98 -1.03 2.77
CA LYS A 159 -11.53 -1.31 1.44
C LYS A 159 -11.80 -2.81 1.26
N ARG A 160 -10.79 -3.65 1.53
CA ARG A 160 -10.87 -5.10 1.45
C ARG A 160 -12.04 -5.66 2.27
N SER A 161 -12.19 -5.20 3.52
CA SER A 161 -13.11 -5.80 4.51
C SER A 161 -14.16 -4.82 5.06
N ASN A 162 -14.33 -3.65 4.44
CA ASN A 162 -15.27 -2.60 4.90
C ASN A 162 -15.05 -2.12 6.35
N LEU A 163 -13.84 -2.28 6.89
CA LEU A 163 -13.47 -1.94 8.27
C LEU A 163 -12.88 -0.53 8.42
N ALA A 164 -13.38 0.44 7.66
CA ALA A 164 -12.84 1.82 7.67
C ALA A 164 -12.87 2.46 9.06
N GLY A 165 -13.93 2.21 9.84
CA GLY A 165 -14.11 2.75 11.20
C GLY A 165 -13.15 2.14 12.22
N TYR A 166 -12.66 0.92 12.00
CA TYR A 166 -11.71 0.25 12.89
C TYR A 166 -10.30 0.81 12.83
N ARG A 167 -10.00 1.64 11.83
CA ARG A 167 -8.65 2.18 11.61
C ARG A 167 -7.61 1.08 11.52
N ALA A 168 -7.88 0.05 10.71
CA ALA A 168 -7.09 -1.15 10.58
C ALA A 168 -6.30 -1.15 9.25
N GLY A 169 -4.99 -1.26 9.35
CA GLY A 169 -4.08 -1.38 8.21
C GLY A 169 -2.71 -1.89 8.66
N PHE A 170 -1.85 -2.14 7.69
CA PHE A 170 -0.49 -2.59 7.94
C PHE A 170 0.44 -2.22 6.80
N VAL A 171 1.73 -2.25 7.09
CA VAL A 171 2.82 -2.15 6.12
C VAL A 171 3.79 -3.30 6.35
N ALA A 172 4.33 -3.83 5.26
CA ALA A 172 5.36 -4.85 5.30
C ALA A 172 6.44 -4.56 4.25
N GLY A 173 7.61 -5.17 4.38
CA GLY A 173 8.67 -5.03 3.38
C GLY A 173 10.07 -5.09 3.96
N ASP A 174 10.89 -4.08 3.68
CA ASP A 174 12.28 -4.01 4.15
C ASP A 174 12.37 -4.10 5.67
N PRO A 175 13.03 -5.15 6.23
CA PRO A 175 13.14 -5.33 7.68
C PRO A 175 13.84 -4.16 8.38
N ALA A 176 14.81 -3.53 7.74
CA ALA A 176 15.54 -2.41 8.33
C ALA A 176 14.65 -1.16 8.41
N LEU A 177 13.88 -0.88 7.37
CA LEU A 177 12.90 0.22 7.38
C LEU A 177 11.80 -0.04 8.42
N ILE A 178 11.22 -1.23 8.45
CA ILE A 178 10.18 -1.59 9.42
C ILE A 178 10.69 -1.46 10.86
N SER A 179 11.91 -1.91 11.15
CA SER A 179 12.52 -1.77 12.47
C SER A 179 12.67 -0.30 12.87
N ARG A 180 13.18 0.56 11.97
CA ARG A 180 13.30 2.01 12.22
C ARG A 180 11.95 2.67 12.47
N LEU A 181 10.95 2.35 11.66
CA LEU A 181 9.58 2.86 11.85
C LEU A 181 9.00 2.42 13.19
N LEU A 182 9.20 1.18 13.59
CA LEU A 182 8.72 0.64 14.86
C LEU A 182 9.33 1.38 16.04
N GLU A 183 10.65 1.65 16.01
CA GLU A 183 11.34 2.35 17.11
C GLU A 183 10.73 3.71 17.44
N VAL A 184 10.36 4.49 16.44
CA VAL A 184 9.70 5.78 16.66
C VAL A 184 8.21 5.59 17.03
N ARG A 185 7.49 4.76 16.28
CA ARG A 185 6.04 4.64 16.41
C ARG A 185 5.59 4.09 17.77
N LYS A 186 6.33 3.13 18.34
CA LYS A 186 6.00 2.56 19.66
C LYS A 186 6.05 3.61 20.78
N HIS A 187 6.94 4.61 20.67
CA HIS A 187 7.07 5.67 21.64
C HIS A 187 6.19 6.89 21.35
N ALA A 188 5.78 7.07 20.09
CA ALA A 188 4.86 8.11 19.66
C ALA A 188 3.38 7.77 19.86
N GLY A 189 3.06 6.63 20.47
CA GLY A 189 1.68 6.19 20.70
C GLY A 189 0.95 5.69 19.43
N MET A 190 1.66 5.44 18.34
CA MET A 190 1.09 4.98 17.08
C MET A 190 0.90 3.46 17.08
N ILE A 191 0.06 2.97 18.01
CA ILE A 191 -0.16 1.54 18.27
C ILE A 191 -1.61 1.20 17.95
N VAL A 192 -1.80 0.12 17.19
CA VAL A 192 -3.14 -0.39 16.85
C VAL A 192 -3.82 -0.93 18.12
N PRO A 193 -5.05 -0.50 18.45
CA PRO A 193 -5.81 -1.00 19.58
C PRO A 193 -6.09 -2.51 19.47
N ALA A 194 -6.14 -3.22 20.61
CA ALA A 194 -6.34 -4.66 20.63
C ALA A 194 -7.60 -5.15 19.90
N PRO A 195 -8.77 -4.48 20.00
CA PRO A 195 -9.95 -4.89 19.24
C PRO A 195 -9.75 -4.77 17.72
N ALA A 196 -9.06 -3.73 17.25
CA ALA A 196 -8.74 -3.59 15.84
C ALA A 196 -7.73 -4.65 15.38
N ALA A 197 -6.76 -5.00 16.22
CA ALA A 197 -5.81 -6.08 15.94
C ALA A 197 -6.53 -7.45 15.80
N ALA A 198 -7.47 -7.75 16.67
CA ALA A 198 -8.29 -8.97 16.57
C ALA A 198 -9.13 -8.98 15.29
N ALA A 199 -9.72 -7.84 14.91
CA ALA A 199 -10.46 -7.70 13.66
C ALA A 199 -9.56 -7.90 12.41
N ILE A 200 -8.31 -7.45 12.45
CA ILE A 200 -7.34 -7.69 11.36
C ILE A 200 -7.11 -9.20 11.21
N ILE A 201 -6.80 -9.90 12.31
CA ILE A 201 -6.54 -11.35 12.29
C ILE A 201 -7.74 -12.11 11.70
N ALA A 202 -8.94 -11.83 12.20
CA ALA A 202 -10.16 -12.48 11.72
C ALA A 202 -10.43 -12.22 10.23
N ALA A 203 -10.30 -10.96 9.80
CA ALA A 203 -10.58 -10.57 8.43
C ALA A 203 -9.54 -11.08 7.42
N LEU A 204 -8.28 -11.27 7.81
CA LEU A 204 -7.25 -11.84 6.94
C LEU A 204 -7.35 -13.36 6.82
N GLY A 205 -7.96 -14.02 7.79
CA GLY A 205 -8.25 -15.47 7.76
C GLY A 205 -9.55 -15.85 7.04
N ASP A 206 -10.28 -14.86 6.48
CA ASP A 206 -11.55 -15.07 5.78
C ASP A 206 -11.56 -14.33 4.44
N ASP A 207 -11.52 -15.06 3.34
CA ASP A 207 -11.62 -14.51 1.98
C ASP A 207 -13.06 -14.49 1.45
N ASP A 208 -14.00 -15.25 2.05
CA ASP A 208 -15.38 -15.36 1.55
C ASP A 208 -16.11 -14.02 1.58
N HIS A 209 -15.91 -13.23 2.63
CA HIS A 209 -16.51 -11.89 2.70
C HIS A 209 -15.94 -10.95 1.61
N VAL A 210 -14.67 -11.10 1.23
CA VAL A 210 -14.02 -10.30 0.18
C VAL A 210 -14.59 -10.66 -1.18
N VAL A 211 -14.67 -11.96 -1.49
CA VAL A 211 -15.25 -12.48 -2.73
C VAL A 211 -16.71 -12.04 -2.86
N THR A 212 -17.49 -12.20 -1.79
CA THR A 212 -18.90 -11.78 -1.76
C THR A 212 -19.03 -10.27 -2.01
N GLN A 213 -18.25 -9.44 -1.35
CA GLN A 213 -18.34 -7.99 -1.52
C GLN A 213 -17.86 -7.54 -2.91
N ARG A 214 -16.79 -8.13 -3.44
CA ARG A 214 -16.32 -7.87 -4.80
C ARG A 214 -17.39 -8.22 -5.85
N SER A 215 -18.08 -9.34 -5.68
CA SER A 215 -19.18 -9.74 -6.56
C SER A 215 -20.34 -8.73 -6.54
N ARG A 216 -20.68 -8.18 -5.37
CA ARG A 216 -21.67 -7.09 -5.23
C ARG A 216 -21.23 -5.83 -5.95
N TYR A 217 -19.96 -5.45 -5.86
CA TYR A 217 -19.41 -4.30 -6.58
C TYR A 217 -19.41 -4.53 -8.09
N ALA A 218 -19.08 -5.73 -8.56
CA ALA A 218 -19.15 -6.09 -9.97
C ALA A 218 -20.57 -5.96 -10.52
N ALA A 219 -21.58 -6.48 -9.81
CA ALA A 219 -22.99 -6.34 -10.18
C ALA A 219 -23.43 -4.87 -10.26
N ARG A 220 -23.08 -4.05 -9.28
CA ARG A 220 -23.37 -2.60 -9.30
C ARG A 220 -22.69 -1.89 -10.46
N ARG A 221 -21.45 -2.25 -10.76
CA ARG A 221 -20.68 -1.70 -11.89
C ARG A 221 -21.34 -2.04 -13.24
N THR A 222 -21.86 -3.27 -13.40
CA THR A 222 -22.57 -3.68 -14.61
C THR A 222 -23.82 -2.85 -14.89
N LEU A 223 -24.49 -2.37 -13.85
CA LEU A 223 -25.65 -1.48 -14.00
C LEU A 223 -25.23 -0.02 -14.21
N LEU A 224 -24.21 0.44 -13.47
CA LEU A 224 -23.79 1.84 -13.44
C LEU A 224 -23.12 2.28 -14.75
N LEU A 225 -22.22 1.48 -15.30
CA LEU A 225 -21.44 1.88 -16.49
C LEU A 225 -22.30 2.19 -17.73
N PRO A 226 -23.30 1.35 -18.09
CA PRO A 226 -24.19 1.68 -19.20
C PRO A 226 -25.00 2.95 -18.94
N ALA A 227 -25.48 3.15 -17.72
CA ALA A 227 -26.23 4.34 -17.34
C ALA A 227 -25.39 5.62 -17.46
N LEU A 228 -24.13 5.59 -17.00
CA LEU A 228 -23.22 6.72 -17.15
C LEU A 228 -22.93 7.02 -18.62
N ARG A 229 -22.66 6.00 -19.44
CA ARG A 229 -22.45 6.16 -20.87
C ARG A 229 -23.65 6.76 -21.58
N ALA A 230 -24.88 6.30 -21.23
CA ALA A 230 -26.11 6.84 -21.77
C ALA A 230 -26.32 8.33 -21.35
N ALA A 231 -25.77 8.73 -20.21
CA ALA A 231 -25.79 10.11 -19.73
C ALA A 231 -24.63 10.98 -20.28
N GLY A 232 -23.80 10.45 -21.20
CA GLY A 232 -22.71 11.20 -21.87
C GLY A 232 -21.37 11.20 -21.14
N PHE A 233 -21.20 10.38 -20.10
CA PHE A 233 -19.87 10.18 -19.48
C PHE A 233 -19.05 9.21 -20.30
N THR A 234 -17.77 9.51 -20.48
CA THR A 234 -16.80 8.68 -21.25
C THR A 234 -15.74 8.08 -20.32
#